data_0d71e8210f61ea791d190f5487f39668
#
_entry.id   0d71e8210f61ea791d190f5487f39668
#
_cell.length_a   1.000
_cell.length_b   1.000
_cell.length_c   1.000
_cell.angle_alpha   90.00
_cell.angle_beta   90.00
_cell.angle_gamma   90.00
#
_symmetry.space_group_name_H-M   'P 1'
#
loop_
_entity.id
_entity.type
_entity.pdbx_description
1 polymer ?
#
loop_
_entity_poly.entity_id
_entity_poly.type
_entity_poly.pdbx_seq_one_letter_code
_entity_poly.pdbx_strand_id
1 'polypeptide(L)'
;MNKPIVLVVEDDRPIRNLIVTTLKAHDYHYLTAENGHSAIIEATSHNPDIVLLDLGLPDIDGTQVIESIRSWSNMPIIVISARSEDKDKITALDAGADDYLTKPFSIEELLARLRVTQRRLLL
;
A
#
# COMPACT_ATOMS: atom_id res chain seq x y z
N MET A 1 -0.28 -23.21 -3.51
CA MET A 1 -0.61 -21.83 -3.92
C MET A 1 0.26 -20.85 -3.16
N ASN A 2 0.92 -19.93 -3.86
CA ASN A 2 1.79 -18.97 -3.22
C ASN A 2 0.98 -17.90 -2.52
N LYS A 3 1.45 -17.49 -1.32
CA LYS A 3 0.85 -16.36 -0.60
C LYS A 3 1.20 -15.07 -1.31
N PRO A 4 0.25 -14.12 -1.45
CA PRO A 4 0.58 -12.81 -2.00
C PRO A 4 1.59 -12.08 -1.13
N ILE A 5 2.47 -11.32 -1.78
CA ILE A 5 3.47 -10.48 -1.10
C ILE A 5 2.95 -9.06 -1.08
N VAL A 6 2.82 -8.49 0.11
CA VAL A 6 2.34 -7.12 0.32
C VAL A 6 3.50 -6.25 0.81
N LEU A 7 3.78 -5.19 0.07
CA LEU A 7 4.73 -4.18 0.53
C LEU A 7 3.99 -3.15 1.37
N VAL A 8 4.42 -3.00 2.63
CA VAL A 8 3.82 -2.05 3.58
C VAL A 8 4.73 -0.84 3.69
N VAL A 9 4.27 0.31 3.19
CA VAL A 9 5.02 1.57 3.22
C VAL A 9 4.40 2.48 4.26
N GLU A 10 5.01 2.54 5.44
CA GLU A 10 4.49 3.27 6.59
C GLU A 10 5.65 3.63 7.52
N ASP A 11 5.81 4.91 7.83
CA ASP A 11 6.87 5.38 8.73
C ASP A 11 6.48 5.26 10.21
N ASP A 12 5.18 5.27 10.53
CA ASP A 12 4.70 5.12 11.90
C ASP A 12 4.82 3.67 12.36
N ARG A 13 5.70 3.40 13.32
CA ARG A 13 5.99 2.04 13.76
C ARG A 13 4.77 1.29 14.30
N PRO A 14 3.95 1.87 15.20
CA PRO A 14 2.77 1.16 15.71
C PRO A 14 1.78 0.76 14.60
N ILE A 15 1.53 1.64 13.65
CA ILE A 15 0.62 1.35 12.53
C ILE A 15 1.23 0.27 11.64
N ARG A 16 2.53 0.39 11.32
CA ARG A 16 3.22 -0.62 10.52
C ARG A 16 3.15 -2.00 11.17
N ASN A 17 3.41 -2.06 12.48
CA ASN A 17 3.36 -3.32 13.22
C ASN A 17 1.96 -3.93 13.24
N LEU A 18 0.93 -3.09 13.39
CA LEU A 18 -0.46 -3.55 13.33
C LEU A 18 -0.77 -4.19 11.97
N ILE A 19 -0.39 -3.53 10.90
CA ILE A 19 -0.61 -4.04 9.54
C ILE A 19 0.15 -5.35 9.33
N VAL A 20 1.42 -5.39 9.70
CA VAL A 20 2.26 -6.59 9.53
C VAL A 20 1.69 -7.77 10.31
N THR A 21 1.29 -7.56 11.57
CA THR A 21 0.70 -8.60 12.40
C THR A 21 -0.59 -9.15 11.76
N THR A 22 -1.41 -8.25 11.22
CA THR A 22 -2.64 -8.62 10.51
C THR A 22 -2.33 -9.47 9.28
N LEU A 23 -1.35 -9.05 8.47
CA LEU A 23 -0.97 -9.79 7.26
C LEU A 23 -0.48 -11.19 7.60
N LYS A 24 0.37 -11.32 8.61
CA LYS A 24 0.87 -12.62 9.06
C LYS A 24 -0.26 -13.56 9.46
N ALA A 25 -1.26 -13.03 10.15
CA ALA A 25 -2.39 -13.84 10.65
C ALA A 25 -3.34 -14.29 9.54
N HIS A 26 -3.28 -13.69 8.35
CA HIS A 26 -4.22 -13.92 7.26
C HIS A 26 -3.57 -14.42 5.98
N ASP A 27 -2.46 -15.13 6.11
CA ASP A 27 -1.79 -15.81 5.00
C ASP A 27 -1.25 -14.87 3.91
N TYR A 28 -0.66 -13.75 4.32
CA TYR A 28 0.10 -12.89 3.43
C TYR A 28 1.58 -12.92 3.81
N HIS A 29 2.45 -12.87 2.81
CA HIS A 29 3.84 -12.48 3.00
C HIS A 29 3.92 -10.97 3.01
N TYR A 30 4.96 -10.40 3.57
CA TYR A 30 5.09 -8.95 3.61
C TYR A 30 6.53 -8.50 3.47
N LEU A 31 6.67 -7.27 2.97
CA LEU A 31 7.90 -6.49 2.98
C LEU A 31 7.54 -5.15 3.60
N THR A 32 8.51 -4.46 4.19
CA THR A 32 8.26 -3.14 4.80
C THR A 32 9.20 -2.10 4.23
N ALA A 33 8.73 -0.83 4.21
CA ALA A 33 9.55 0.32 3.90
C ALA A 33 9.09 1.47 4.79
N GLU A 34 10.03 2.25 5.30
CA GLU A 34 9.74 3.34 6.24
C GLU A 34 9.68 4.71 5.55
N ASN A 35 10.04 4.78 4.29
CA ASN A 35 10.08 6.01 3.52
C ASN A 35 9.88 5.73 2.03
N GLY A 36 9.74 6.80 1.24
CA GLY A 36 9.42 6.66 -0.17
C GLY A 36 10.55 6.08 -1.01
N HIS A 37 11.77 6.47 -0.75
CA HIS A 37 12.92 5.93 -1.50
C HIS A 37 13.09 4.43 -1.27
N SER A 38 12.98 3.98 -0.01
CA SER A 38 13.01 2.56 0.31
C SER A 38 11.85 1.81 -0.35
N ALA A 39 10.67 2.42 -0.40
CA ALA A 39 9.50 1.82 -1.03
C ALA A 39 9.75 1.56 -2.51
N ILE A 40 10.32 2.52 -3.22
CA ILE A 40 10.63 2.41 -4.64
C ILE A 40 11.65 1.28 -4.87
N ILE A 41 12.68 1.22 -4.04
CA ILE A 41 13.70 0.17 -4.12
C ILE A 41 13.09 -1.21 -3.87
N GLU A 42 12.29 -1.35 -2.82
CA GLU A 42 11.64 -2.62 -2.49
C GLU A 42 10.67 -3.07 -3.58
N ALA A 43 9.88 -2.15 -4.12
CA ALA A 43 8.95 -2.47 -5.21
C ALA A 43 9.69 -2.96 -6.45
N THR A 44 10.78 -2.30 -6.81
CA THR A 44 11.58 -2.65 -7.98
C THR A 44 12.31 -3.98 -7.79
N SER A 45 12.88 -4.18 -6.61
CA SER A 45 13.73 -5.34 -6.32
C SER A 45 12.94 -6.63 -6.11
N HIS A 46 11.77 -6.55 -5.49
CA HIS A 46 11.02 -7.73 -5.07
C HIS A 46 9.69 -7.92 -5.81
N ASN A 47 9.26 -6.94 -6.59
CA ASN A 47 8.04 -7.01 -7.38
C ASN A 47 6.84 -7.56 -6.58
N PRO A 48 6.42 -6.87 -5.50
CA PRO A 48 5.33 -7.36 -4.66
C PRO A 48 4.01 -7.42 -5.44
N ASP A 49 3.06 -8.18 -4.90
CA ASP A 49 1.75 -8.33 -5.54
C ASP A 49 0.82 -7.16 -5.24
N ILE A 50 0.98 -6.53 -4.08
CA ILE A 50 0.13 -5.42 -3.62
C ILE A 50 1.01 -4.46 -2.83
N VAL A 51 0.75 -3.15 -2.96
CA VAL A 51 1.39 -2.12 -2.15
C VAL A 51 0.35 -1.44 -1.27
N LEU A 52 0.62 -1.38 0.04
CA LEU A 52 -0.12 -0.55 1.00
C LEU A 52 0.76 0.67 1.27
N LEU A 53 0.25 1.86 0.99
CA LEU A 53 1.08 3.07 0.93
C LEU A 53 0.47 4.21 1.74
N ASP A 54 1.24 4.73 2.72
CA ASP A 54 0.91 6.01 3.34
C ASP A 54 1.42 7.15 2.46
N LEU A 55 0.67 8.22 2.38
CA LEU A 55 1.05 9.40 1.60
C LEU A 55 2.01 10.32 2.36
N GLY A 56 1.88 10.39 3.69
CA GLY A 56 2.69 11.29 4.51
C GLY A 56 4.03 10.70 4.91
N LEU A 57 4.91 10.46 3.94
CA LEU A 57 6.23 9.87 4.18
C LEU A 57 7.25 10.97 4.51
N PRO A 58 8.37 10.62 5.22
CA PRO A 58 9.31 11.64 5.70
C PRO A 58 10.20 12.26 4.62
N ASP A 59 10.43 11.57 3.50
CA ASP A 59 11.37 12.00 2.45
C ASP A 59 10.69 12.58 1.22
N ILE A 60 9.71 11.86 0.66
CA ILE A 60 8.94 12.30 -0.51
C ILE A 60 7.46 12.04 -0.26
N ASP A 61 6.60 12.75 -0.98
CA ASP A 61 5.16 12.48 -0.87
C ASP A 61 4.83 11.13 -1.48
N GLY A 62 3.87 10.42 -0.88
CA GLY A 62 3.47 9.10 -1.38
C GLY A 62 2.95 9.12 -2.81
N THR A 63 2.42 10.26 -3.28
CA THR A 63 2.00 10.38 -4.69
C THR A 63 3.17 10.20 -5.65
N GLN A 64 4.38 10.63 -5.25
CA GLN A 64 5.59 10.42 -6.05
C GLN A 64 5.96 8.94 -6.12
N VAL A 65 5.72 8.19 -5.03
CA VAL A 65 5.92 6.74 -5.02
C VAL A 65 4.96 6.08 -6.01
N ILE A 66 3.69 6.50 -6.01
CA ILE A 66 2.68 5.98 -6.94
C ILE A 66 3.13 6.22 -8.38
N GLU A 67 3.51 7.45 -8.71
CA GLU A 67 3.95 7.81 -10.05
C GLU A 67 5.17 7.00 -10.49
N SER A 68 6.12 6.82 -9.58
CA SER A 68 7.32 6.02 -9.87
C SER A 68 6.97 4.57 -10.20
N ILE A 69 6.13 3.94 -9.38
CA ILE A 69 5.71 2.55 -9.62
C ILE A 69 4.94 2.46 -10.93
N ARG A 70 4.05 3.41 -11.20
CA ARG A 70 3.22 3.40 -12.43
C ARG A 70 4.02 3.57 -13.69
N SER A 71 5.25 4.12 -13.60
CA SER A 71 6.10 4.25 -14.78
C SER A 71 6.55 2.89 -15.35
N TRP A 72 6.46 1.82 -14.56
CA TRP A 72 6.92 0.49 -15.01
C TRP A 72 5.98 -0.67 -14.62
N SER A 73 4.94 -0.45 -13.80
CA SER A 73 4.10 -1.54 -13.33
C SER A 73 2.67 -1.09 -13.07
N ASN A 74 1.74 -2.03 -13.23
CA ASN A 74 0.33 -1.87 -12.89
C ASN A 74 -0.02 -2.58 -11.57
N MET A 75 0.97 -2.93 -10.75
CA MET A 75 0.70 -3.61 -9.49
C MET A 75 -0.30 -2.82 -8.63
N PRO A 76 -1.25 -3.48 -7.97
CA PRO A 76 -2.24 -2.79 -7.15
C PRO A 76 -1.62 -1.97 -6.04
N ILE A 77 -2.12 -0.72 -5.87
CA ILE A 77 -1.70 0.19 -4.80
C ILE A 77 -2.94 0.62 -4.04
N ILE A 78 -2.95 0.32 -2.74
CA ILE A 78 -3.99 0.77 -1.81
C ILE A 78 -3.35 1.84 -0.92
N VAL A 79 -3.87 3.07 -0.99
CA VAL A 79 -3.41 4.14 -0.12
C VAL A 79 -4.08 4.01 1.24
N ILE A 80 -3.30 4.14 2.32
CA ILE A 80 -3.79 4.19 3.69
C ILE A 80 -3.26 5.49 4.29
N SER A 81 -4.14 6.49 4.49
CA SER A 81 -3.69 7.82 4.85
C SER A 81 -4.66 8.53 5.80
N ALA A 82 -4.10 9.40 6.66
CA ALA A 82 -4.91 10.30 7.48
C ALA A 82 -5.50 11.47 6.68
N ARG A 83 -4.99 11.72 5.47
CA ARG A 83 -5.55 12.75 4.60
C ARG A 83 -6.92 12.31 4.13
N SER A 84 -7.97 13.02 4.53
CA SER A 84 -9.35 12.59 4.31
C SER A 84 -10.17 13.49 3.38
N GLU A 85 -9.59 14.58 2.88
CA GLU A 85 -10.28 15.48 1.97
C GLU A 85 -10.41 14.87 0.57
N ASP A 86 -11.49 15.20 -0.11
CA ASP A 86 -11.74 14.69 -1.46
C ASP A 86 -10.58 14.98 -2.41
N LYS A 87 -9.99 16.17 -2.32
CA LYS A 87 -8.86 16.55 -3.17
C LYS A 87 -7.67 15.61 -3.00
N ASP A 88 -7.42 15.15 -1.77
CA ASP A 88 -6.30 14.23 -1.50
C ASP A 88 -6.57 12.87 -2.12
N LYS A 89 -7.81 12.38 -2.01
CA LYS A 89 -8.22 11.10 -2.59
C LYS A 89 -8.16 11.15 -4.11
N ILE A 90 -8.67 12.21 -4.69
CA ILE A 90 -8.67 12.40 -6.15
C ILE A 90 -7.25 12.46 -6.68
N THR A 91 -6.37 13.23 -6.01
CA THR A 91 -4.97 13.34 -6.41
C THR A 91 -4.27 11.97 -6.40
N ALA A 92 -4.49 11.18 -5.35
CA ALA A 92 -3.88 9.86 -5.25
C ALA A 92 -4.41 8.90 -6.32
N LEU A 93 -5.72 8.89 -6.54
CA LEU A 93 -6.34 8.04 -7.56
C LEU A 93 -5.90 8.44 -8.96
N ASP A 94 -5.84 9.74 -9.23
CA ASP A 94 -5.35 10.25 -10.53
C ASP A 94 -3.88 9.91 -10.76
N ALA A 95 -3.08 9.87 -9.69
CA ALA A 95 -1.68 9.46 -9.79
C ALA A 95 -1.54 7.97 -10.10
N GLY A 96 -2.58 7.18 -9.87
CA GLY A 96 -2.59 5.77 -10.23
C GLY A 96 -2.91 4.80 -9.09
N ALA A 97 -3.32 5.29 -7.91
CA ALA A 97 -3.76 4.42 -6.84
C ALA A 97 -5.08 3.72 -7.23
N ASP A 98 -5.23 2.47 -6.78
CA ASP A 98 -6.42 1.67 -7.07
C ASP A 98 -7.50 1.84 -6.01
N ASP A 99 -7.12 2.20 -4.79
CA ASP A 99 -8.04 2.32 -3.67
C ASP A 99 -7.48 3.27 -2.63
N TYR A 100 -8.36 3.76 -1.74
CA TYR A 100 -7.98 4.73 -0.72
C TYR A 100 -8.72 4.42 0.59
N LEU A 101 -7.94 4.12 1.63
CA LEU A 101 -8.45 3.79 2.96
C LEU A 101 -8.01 4.89 3.93
N THR A 102 -8.97 5.55 4.58
CA THR A 102 -8.69 6.67 5.48
C THR A 102 -8.40 6.17 6.89
N LYS A 103 -7.37 6.73 7.53
CA LYS A 103 -7.06 6.47 8.95
C LYS A 103 -8.01 7.29 9.83
N PRO A 104 -8.45 6.75 10.98
CA PRO A 104 -8.27 5.39 11.44
C PRO A 104 -9.10 4.41 10.60
N PHE A 105 -8.54 3.26 10.32
CA PHE A 105 -9.24 2.21 9.56
C PHE A 105 -9.52 1.01 10.46
N SER A 106 -10.52 0.20 10.08
CA SER A 106 -10.76 -1.07 10.75
C SER A 106 -9.96 -2.18 10.08
N ILE A 107 -9.55 -3.17 10.87
CA ILE A 107 -8.85 -4.34 10.35
C ILE A 107 -9.72 -5.09 9.34
N GLU A 108 -11.02 -5.20 9.62
CA GLU A 108 -11.98 -5.87 8.73
C GLU A 108 -12.07 -5.17 7.38
N GLU A 109 -12.05 -3.83 7.37
CA GLU A 109 -12.08 -3.07 6.11
C GLU A 109 -10.79 -3.27 5.32
N LEU A 110 -9.64 -3.22 5.98
CA LEU A 110 -8.36 -3.47 5.33
C LEU A 110 -8.34 -4.86 4.69
N LEU A 111 -8.75 -5.88 5.42
CA LEU A 111 -8.79 -7.25 4.91
C LEU A 111 -9.77 -7.39 3.74
N ALA A 112 -10.92 -6.72 3.81
CA ALA A 112 -11.90 -6.74 2.71
C ALA A 112 -11.31 -6.13 1.44
N ARG A 113 -10.60 -4.99 1.55
CA ARG A 113 -9.92 -4.34 0.42
C ARG A 113 -8.85 -5.24 -0.19
N LEU A 114 -8.08 -5.91 0.67
CA LEU A 114 -7.07 -6.87 0.21
C LEU A 114 -7.70 -8.04 -0.54
N ARG A 115 -8.82 -8.57 -0.06
CA ARG A 115 -9.51 -9.68 -0.73
C ARG A 115 -10.02 -9.26 -2.12
N VAL A 116 -10.60 -8.07 -2.24
CA VAL A 116 -11.06 -7.54 -3.53
C VAL A 116 -9.88 -7.44 -4.50
N THR A 117 -8.79 -6.87 -4.03
CA THR A 117 -7.58 -6.68 -4.83
C THR A 117 -6.99 -8.03 -5.26
N GLN A 118 -6.93 -8.98 -4.33
CA GLN A 118 -6.41 -10.32 -4.61
C GLN A 118 -7.24 -11.04 -5.67
N ARG A 119 -8.56 -10.91 -5.63
CA ARG A 119 -9.42 -11.52 -6.65
C ARG A 119 -9.11 -11.00 -8.04
N ARG A 120 -8.79 -9.70 -8.17
CA ARG A 120 -8.41 -9.11 -9.45
C ARG A 120 -7.10 -9.68 -9.98
N LEU A 121 -6.18 -10.04 -9.10
CA LEU A 121 -4.90 -10.63 -9.49
C LEU A 121 -5.04 -12.03 -10.07
N LEU A 122 -6.13 -12.73 -9.72
CA LEU A 122 -6.38 -14.08 -10.22
C LEU A 122 -7.00 -14.09 -11.63
N LEU A 123 -7.40 -12.94 -12.14
CA LEU A 123 -7.92 -12.79 -13.48
C LEU A 123 -6.80 -12.46 -14.46
#